data_fd7d93ffabaff275d6d9ac1c0c5a941b
#
_entry.id   fd7d93ffabaff275d6d9ac1c0c5a941b
#
_cell.length_a   1.000
_cell.length_b   1.000
_cell.length_c   1.000
_cell.angle_alpha   90.00
_cell.angle_beta   90.00
_cell.angle_gamma   90.00
#
_symmetry.space_group_name_H-M   'P 1'
#
loop_
_entity.id
_entity.type
_entity.pdbx_description
1 polymer ?
#
loop_
_entity_poly.entity_id
_entity_poly.type
_entity_poly.pdbx_seq_one_letter_code
_entity_poly.pdbx_strand_id
1 'polypeptide(L)'
;MYSIDLNCDLGEGTGNDPFIMPLISSCSIACGGHFGXKKTIKXAIELAQKXNVKTGAHPSYLDTKFFGRKSLDIPLKELQDSIRFQLDLFFNXSANSSHIKPHGALYNDLFYXLEKAEAVVEVFKEYGNLYVFCQPLSKLSTVLSSKKIKQIHEGFGDRLYNSXGTLSSRQNPSSVLQSKKKILDQVAYLAKESSVITKDNKSLKXXVQTICLHGDNKNVINIISYLIKELKQLSINVKSY
;
A
#
# COMPACT_ATOMS: atom_id res chain seq x y z
N MET A 1 19.08 -4.98 15.70
CA MET A 1 18.58 -3.73 15.08
C MET A 1 17.44 -4.11 14.14
N TYR A 2 16.30 -3.48 14.31
CA TYR A 2 15.12 -3.78 13.47
C TYR A 2 15.15 -2.93 12.21
N SER A 3 14.50 -3.38 11.15
CA SER A 3 14.32 -2.56 9.95
C SER A 3 12.92 -2.76 9.39
N ILE A 4 12.38 -1.71 8.79
CA ILE A 4 11.05 -1.73 8.19
C ILE A 4 11.01 -0.77 7.00
N ASP A 5 10.31 -1.15 5.96
CA ASP A 5 10.01 -0.26 4.85
C ASP A 5 8.83 0.64 5.22
N LEU A 6 8.92 1.94 4.96
CA LEU A 6 7.78 2.86 5.06
C LEU A 6 7.35 3.24 3.64
N ASN A 7 6.09 2.99 3.34
CA ASN A 7 5.55 3.32 2.03
C ASN A 7 4.36 4.28 2.11
N CYS A 8 4.14 5.01 1.02
CA CYS A 8 2.94 5.83 0.83
C CYS A 8 2.39 5.63 -0.57
N ASP A 9 1.08 5.81 -0.69
CA ASP A 9 0.38 5.85 -1.96
C ASP A 9 0.45 7.30 -2.47
N LEU A 10 1.01 7.49 -3.66
CA LEU A 10 1.35 8.80 -4.23
C LEU A 10 0.89 8.90 -5.69
N GLY A 11 1.09 10.07 -6.30
CA GLY A 11 0.57 10.32 -7.63
C GLY A 11 -0.94 10.49 -7.66
N GLU A 12 -1.53 10.81 -6.51
CA GLU A 12 -2.98 10.88 -6.29
C GLU A 12 -3.54 12.32 -6.32
N GLY A 13 -2.73 13.28 -6.74
CA GLY A 13 -3.18 14.65 -6.91
C GLY A 13 -3.33 15.47 -5.63
N THR A 14 -2.82 14.98 -4.50
CA THR A 14 -2.92 15.67 -3.21
C THR A 14 -1.98 16.88 -3.10
N GLY A 15 -0.95 16.95 -3.96
CA GLY A 15 0.09 17.98 -3.88
C GLY A 15 1.16 17.70 -2.84
N ASN A 16 1.05 16.60 -2.10
CA ASN A 16 1.97 16.27 -0.99
C ASN A 16 3.20 15.48 -1.45
N ASP A 17 3.20 14.95 -2.68
CA ASP A 17 4.25 14.06 -3.17
C ASP A 17 5.66 14.61 -2.97
N PRO A 18 5.96 15.90 -3.31
CA PRO A 18 7.33 16.42 -3.14
C PRO A 18 7.81 16.46 -1.69
N PHE A 19 6.88 16.53 -0.74
CA PHE A 19 7.21 16.61 0.69
C PHE A 19 7.24 15.24 1.35
N ILE A 20 6.47 14.27 0.84
CA ILE A 20 6.44 12.90 1.37
C ILE A 20 7.59 12.06 0.81
N MET A 21 7.86 12.19 -0.50
CA MET A 21 8.82 11.32 -1.20
C MET A 21 10.19 11.26 -0.51
N PRO A 22 10.79 12.38 -0.01
CA PRO A 22 12.09 12.31 0.66
C PRO A 22 12.06 11.61 2.03
N LEU A 23 10.89 11.29 2.54
CA LEU A 23 10.70 10.76 3.89
C LEU A 23 10.37 9.26 3.93
N ILE A 24 10.22 8.63 2.77
CA ILE A 24 9.77 7.23 2.66
C ILE A 24 10.79 6.40 1.90
N SER A 25 10.67 5.08 1.99
CA SER A 25 11.61 4.17 1.32
C SER A 25 11.01 3.48 0.09
N SER A 26 9.67 3.47 -0.03
CA SER A 26 8.99 3.00 -1.24
C SER A 26 7.67 3.75 -1.43
N CYS A 27 7.14 3.75 -2.65
CA CYS A 27 5.84 4.36 -2.94
C CYS A 27 5.11 3.57 -4.03
N SER A 28 3.78 3.58 -3.93
CA SER A 28 2.90 3.00 -4.94
C SER A 28 2.20 4.15 -5.66
N ILE A 29 2.35 4.21 -6.98
CA ILE A 29 1.93 5.38 -7.78
C ILE A 29 0.62 5.07 -8.50
N ALA A 30 -0.39 5.90 -8.27
CA ALA A 30 -1.70 5.81 -8.92
C ALA A 30 -1.53 5.77 -10.45
N CYS A 31 -2.18 4.81 -11.10
CA CYS A 31 -1.90 4.50 -12.50
C CYS A 31 -3.16 4.47 -13.40
N GLY A 32 -4.15 5.30 -13.09
CA GLY A 32 -5.26 5.55 -14.00
C GLY A 32 -6.60 4.96 -13.59
N GLY A 33 -6.66 4.15 -12.54
CA GLY A 33 -7.92 3.57 -12.09
C GLY A 33 -8.74 4.54 -11.24
N HIS A 34 -8.17 4.96 -10.14
CA HIS A 34 -8.82 5.92 -9.23
C HIS A 34 -8.29 7.34 -9.45
N PHE A 35 -7.05 7.46 -9.92
CA PHE A 35 -6.36 8.70 -10.24
C PHE A 35 -5.19 8.40 -11.18
N GLY A 36 -4.73 9.41 -11.76
CA GLY A 36 -3.50 9.39 -12.56
C GLY A 36 -3.69 9.46 -14.08
N UNK A 37 -2.80 10.11 -14.78
CA UNK A 37 -2.62 10.23 -16.10
C UNK A 37 -1.22 10.02 -16.39
N LYS A 38 -0.83 9.69 -17.58
CA LYS A 38 0.56 9.49 -18.02
C LYS A 38 1.52 10.57 -17.48
N LYS A 39 1.10 11.81 -17.53
CA LYS A 39 1.90 12.96 -17.06
C LYS A 39 2.14 12.90 -15.54
N THR A 40 1.11 12.57 -14.75
CA THR A 40 1.24 12.51 -13.29
C THR A 40 2.10 11.32 -12.87
N ILE A 41 1.93 10.19 -13.54
CA ILE A 41 2.75 8.99 -13.30
C ILE A 41 4.22 9.33 -13.52
N LYS A 42 4.53 9.93 -14.65
CA LYS A 42 5.89 10.34 -14.99
C LYS A 42 6.48 11.32 -13.97
N UNK A 43 5.79 12.10 -13.46
CA UNK A 43 6.17 13.04 -12.53
C UNK A 43 6.49 12.50 -11.23
N ALA A 44 5.65 11.52 -10.87
CA ALA A 44 5.91 10.84 -9.61
C ALA A 44 7.12 9.90 -9.70
N ILE A 45 7.28 9.18 -10.81
CA ILE A 45 8.46 8.32 -11.03
C ILE A 45 9.77 9.13 -11.00
N GLU A 46 9.81 10.26 -11.71
CA GLU A 46 11.00 11.11 -11.72
C GLU A 46 11.34 11.63 -10.32
N LEU A 47 10.32 11.99 -9.56
CA LEU A 47 10.50 12.43 -8.18
C LEU A 47 11.06 11.30 -7.31
N ALA A 48 10.51 10.10 -7.44
CA ALA A 48 10.98 8.93 -6.70
C ALA A 48 12.44 8.60 -7.04
N GLN A 49 12.82 8.68 -8.32
CA GLN A 49 14.20 8.47 -8.75
C GLN A 49 15.16 9.48 -8.08
N LYS A 50 14.77 10.71 -8.02
CA LYS A 50 15.58 11.75 -7.35
C LYS A 50 15.74 11.52 -5.84
N UNK A 51 14.70 10.99 -5.29
CA UNK A 51 14.70 10.76 -3.98
C UNK A 51 15.18 9.47 -3.66
N ASN A 52 15.58 8.52 -4.57
CA ASN A 52 16.06 7.14 -4.43
C ASN A 52 15.04 6.26 -3.70
N VAL A 53 13.75 6.45 -4.03
CA VAL A 53 12.61 5.72 -3.46
C VAL A 53 12.19 4.62 -4.43
N LYS A 54 11.96 3.40 -3.94
CA LYS A 54 11.43 2.30 -4.77
C LYS A 54 10.01 2.61 -5.21
N THR A 55 9.70 2.34 -6.47
CA THR A 55 8.38 2.60 -7.04
C THR A 55 7.64 1.32 -7.38
N GLY A 56 6.31 1.39 -7.31
CA GLY A 56 5.43 0.34 -7.80
C GLY A 56 4.14 0.91 -8.37
N ALA A 57 3.42 0.07 -9.10
CA ALA A 57 2.12 0.42 -9.67
C ALA A 57 1.00 0.27 -8.63
N HIS A 58 0.03 1.18 -8.66
CA HIS A 58 -1.08 1.21 -7.69
C HIS A 58 -2.44 1.07 -8.39
N PRO A 59 -2.71 -0.11 -8.99
CA PRO A 59 -3.97 -0.32 -9.72
C PRO A 59 -5.18 -0.46 -8.79
N SER A 60 -6.33 -0.02 -9.27
CA SER A 60 -7.58 0.01 -8.52
C SER A 60 -8.76 -0.45 -9.38
N TYR A 61 -9.93 -0.53 -8.77
CA TYR A 61 -11.15 -0.47 -9.57
C TYR A 61 -11.18 0.83 -10.38
N LEU A 62 -11.75 0.79 -11.58
CA LEU A 62 -11.89 1.96 -12.44
C LEU A 62 -13.02 2.85 -11.89
N ASP A 63 -12.67 3.70 -10.94
CA ASP A 63 -13.63 4.50 -10.19
C ASP A 63 -12.98 5.81 -9.69
N THR A 64 -12.97 6.80 -10.55
CA THR A 64 -12.45 8.14 -10.19
C THR A 64 -13.42 8.89 -9.26
N LYS A 65 -14.73 8.60 -9.38
CA LYS A 65 -15.77 9.32 -8.62
C LYS A 65 -15.64 9.08 -7.10
N PHE A 66 -15.38 7.85 -6.69
CA PHE A 66 -15.24 7.49 -5.27
C PHE A 66 -13.79 7.12 -4.95
N PHE A 67 -12.87 7.54 -5.80
CA PHE A 67 -11.44 7.37 -5.58
C PHE A 67 -11.05 5.90 -5.37
N GLY A 68 -11.67 4.99 -6.13
CA GLY A 68 -11.38 3.56 -6.02
C GLY A 68 -11.76 2.93 -4.69
N ARG A 69 -12.58 3.62 -3.88
CA ARG A 69 -12.92 3.16 -2.52
C ARG A 69 -14.28 2.47 -2.43
N LYS A 70 -14.93 2.27 -3.57
CA LYS A 70 -16.18 1.52 -3.65
C LYS A 70 -15.90 0.18 -4.33
N SER A 71 -16.32 -0.92 -3.70
CA SER A 71 -16.24 -2.24 -4.32
C SER A 71 -17.16 -2.29 -5.53
N LEU A 72 -16.65 -2.86 -6.63
CA LEU A 72 -17.42 -3.02 -7.86
C LEU A 72 -17.70 -4.51 -8.09
N ASP A 73 -18.95 -4.80 -8.45
CA ASP A 73 -19.37 -6.13 -8.87
C ASP A 73 -19.37 -6.17 -10.39
N ILE A 74 -18.19 -6.48 -10.94
CA ILE A 74 -17.96 -6.52 -12.39
C ILE A 74 -17.42 -7.89 -12.79
N PRO A 75 -17.61 -8.32 -14.04
CA PRO A 75 -17.05 -9.58 -14.51
C PRO A 75 -15.53 -9.64 -14.31
N LEU A 76 -15.02 -10.81 -13.95
CA LEU A 76 -13.57 -10.98 -13.70
C LEU A 76 -12.72 -10.58 -14.93
N LYS A 77 -13.22 -10.88 -16.13
CA LYS A 77 -12.52 -10.49 -17.36
C LYS A 77 -12.40 -8.97 -17.49
N GLU A 78 -13.48 -8.25 -17.19
CA GLU A 78 -13.49 -6.77 -17.21
C GLU A 78 -12.50 -6.22 -16.17
N LEU A 79 -12.48 -6.81 -14.96
CA LEU A 79 -11.50 -6.45 -13.94
C LEU A 79 -10.07 -6.67 -14.44
N GLN A 80 -9.79 -7.84 -15.02
CA GLN A 80 -8.47 -8.15 -15.57
C GLN A 80 -8.03 -7.15 -16.64
N ASP A 81 -8.93 -6.83 -17.57
CA ASP A 81 -8.62 -5.89 -18.66
C ASP A 81 -8.37 -4.48 -18.13
N SER A 82 -9.15 -4.05 -17.13
CA SER A 82 -8.95 -2.77 -16.46
C SER A 82 -7.59 -2.70 -15.74
N ILE A 83 -7.23 -3.77 -15.02
CA ILE A 83 -5.95 -3.82 -14.30
C ILE A 83 -4.79 -3.83 -15.31
N ARG A 84 -4.90 -4.60 -16.38
CA ARG A 84 -3.87 -4.66 -17.42
C ARG A 84 -3.64 -3.28 -18.04
N PHE A 85 -4.72 -2.57 -18.39
CA PHE A 85 -4.63 -1.21 -18.91
C PHE A 85 -3.86 -0.28 -17.95
N GLN A 86 -4.14 -0.36 -16.65
CA GLN A 86 -3.49 0.47 -15.65
C GLN A 86 -2.00 0.12 -15.50
N LEU A 87 -1.68 -1.16 -15.50
CA LEU A 87 -0.28 -1.62 -15.38
C LEU A 87 0.50 -1.25 -16.66
N ASP A 88 -0.08 -1.39 -17.85
CA ASP A 88 0.54 -0.94 -19.11
C ASP A 88 0.84 0.55 -19.06
N LEU A 89 -0.14 1.35 -18.58
CA LEU A 89 0.05 2.80 -18.46
C LEU A 89 1.23 3.15 -17.55
N PHE A 90 1.40 2.39 -16.45
CA PHE A 90 2.49 2.60 -15.50
C PHE A 90 3.83 2.09 -16.04
N PHE A 91 3.89 0.84 -16.47
CA PHE A 91 5.17 0.20 -16.86
C PHE A 91 5.73 0.76 -18.16
N ASN A 92 4.90 1.33 -18.99
CA ASN A 92 5.37 2.14 -20.13
C ASN A 92 6.11 3.43 -19.70
N UNK A 93 5.97 3.80 -18.45
CA UNK A 93 6.57 4.90 -17.91
C UNK A 93 7.66 4.62 -17.05
N SER A 94 7.73 3.23 -16.54
CA SER A 94 8.76 2.83 -15.58
C SER A 94 9.25 1.39 -15.77
N ALA A 95 10.42 1.24 -16.36
CA ALA A 95 11.03 -0.09 -16.58
C ALA A 95 11.67 -0.68 -15.29
N ASN A 96 11.97 0.14 -14.29
CA ASN A 96 12.74 -0.29 -13.10
C ASN A 96 11.89 -0.29 -11.81
N SER A 97 10.59 -0.42 -11.94
CA SER A 97 9.72 -0.51 -10.77
C SER A 97 9.77 -1.90 -10.13
N SER A 98 9.55 -1.94 -8.82
CA SER A 98 9.85 -3.12 -8.00
C SER A 98 8.61 -3.90 -7.56
N HIS A 99 7.41 -3.26 -7.58
CA HIS A 99 6.23 -3.91 -7.01
C HIS A 99 4.91 -3.46 -7.65
N ILE A 100 3.87 -4.22 -7.34
CA ILE A 100 2.47 -3.89 -7.60
C ILE A 100 1.75 -3.90 -6.25
N LYS A 101 0.95 -2.89 -5.99
CA LYS A 101 0.11 -2.79 -4.78
C LYS A 101 -1.31 -2.40 -5.17
N PRO A 102 -2.31 -3.26 -5.04
CA PRO A 102 -3.69 -2.85 -5.31
C PRO A 102 -4.14 -1.72 -4.39
N HIS A 103 -5.03 -0.86 -4.88
CA HIS A 103 -5.54 0.29 -4.15
C HIS A 103 -6.94 0.04 -3.58
N GLY A 104 -7.23 0.65 -2.45
CA GLY A 104 -8.56 0.94 -1.96
C GLY A 104 -9.48 -0.26 -1.80
N ALA A 105 -10.67 -0.19 -2.40
CA ALA A 105 -11.66 -1.26 -2.29
C ALA A 105 -11.16 -2.56 -2.93
N LEU A 106 -10.43 -2.47 -4.05
CA LEU A 106 -9.84 -3.67 -4.67
C LEU A 106 -8.93 -4.39 -3.67
N TYR A 107 -8.01 -3.66 -3.01
CA TYR A 107 -7.10 -4.24 -2.03
C TYR A 107 -7.86 -4.95 -0.90
N ASN A 108 -8.94 -4.34 -0.43
CA ASN A 108 -9.76 -4.92 0.64
C ASN A 108 -10.55 -6.14 0.15
N ASP A 109 -11.11 -6.10 -1.05
CA ASP A 109 -11.83 -7.23 -1.64
C ASP A 109 -10.90 -8.44 -1.83
N LEU A 110 -9.64 -8.21 -2.20
CA LEU A 110 -8.63 -9.26 -2.36
C LEU A 110 -8.23 -9.91 -1.02
N PHE A 111 -8.67 -9.34 0.11
CA PHE A 111 -8.55 -10.02 1.40
C PHE A 111 -9.50 -11.22 1.48
N TYR A 112 -10.68 -11.13 0.91
CA TYR A 112 -11.76 -12.13 1.05
C TYR A 112 -12.11 -12.92 -0.22
N UNK A 113 -12.08 -12.24 -1.53
CA UNK A 113 -12.49 -12.71 -2.65
C UNK A 113 -11.48 -13.47 -3.33
N LEU A 114 -11.47 -14.91 -3.12
CA LEU A 114 -10.49 -15.79 -3.73
C LEU A 114 -10.47 -15.69 -5.25
N GLU A 115 -11.62 -15.77 -5.90
CA GLU A 115 -11.72 -15.70 -7.37
C GLU A 115 -11.17 -14.39 -7.92
N LYS A 116 -11.46 -13.26 -7.24
CA LYS A 116 -10.87 -11.97 -7.63
C LYS A 116 -9.35 -11.99 -7.45
N ALA A 117 -8.85 -12.57 -6.35
CA ALA A 117 -7.41 -12.67 -6.11
C ALA A 117 -6.73 -13.50 -7.21
N GLU A 118 -7.32 -14.63 -7.57
CA GLU A 118 -6.81 -15.47 -8.67
C GLU A 118 -6.79 -14.70 -9.98
N ALA A 119 -7.89 -14.01 -10.31
CA ALA A 119 -8.01 -13.26 -11.55
C ALA A 119 -6.96 -12.15 -11.68
N VAL A 120 -6.77 -11.33 -10.62
CA VAL A 120 -5.80 -10.23 -10.70
C VAL A 120 -4.35 -10.75 -10.68
N VAL A 121 -4.08 -11.83 -9.97
CA VAL A 121 -2.73 -12.42 -9.93
C VAL A 121 -2.32 -12.95 -11.30
N GLU A 122 -3.26 -13.47 -12.09
CA GLU A 122 -2.94 -13.87 -13.47
C GLU A 122 -2.45 -12.67 -14.31
N VAL A 123 -3.06 -11.50 -14.12
CA VAL A 123 -2.58 -10.28 -14.78
C VAL A 123 -1.21 -9.85 -14.24
N PHE A 124 -1.02 -9.88 -12.92
CA PHE A 124 0.26 -9.44 -12.33
C PHE A 124 1.45 -10.25 -12.87
N LYS A 125 1.27 -11.55 -13.14
CA LYS A 125 2.31 -12.42 -13.70
C LYS A 125 2.83 -11.93 -15.07
N GLU A 126 2.00 -11.24 -15.83
CA GLU A 126 2.37 -10.74 -17.17
C GLU A 126 3.48 -9.67 -17.10
N TYR A 127 3.69 -9.05 -15.92
CA TYR A 127 4.62 -7.93 -15.75
C TYR A 127 5.97 -8.35 -15.13
N GLY A 128 6.27 -9.63 -15.15
CA GLY A 128 7.57 -10.14 -14.75
C GLY A 128 7.70 -10.45 -13.26
N ASN A 129 8.93 -10.47 -12.79
CA ASN A 129 9.27 -10.97 -11.45
C ASN A 129 9.21 -9.86 -10.39
N LEU A 130 8.05 -9.21 -10.28
CA LEU A 130 7.81 -8.11 -9.34
C LEU A 130 7.34 -8.65 -7.98
N TYR A 131 7.54 -7.85 -6.95
CA TYR A 131 6.88 -8.10 -5.67
C TYR A 131 5.42 -7.65 -5.75
N VAL A 132 4.54 -8.33 -5.02
CA VAL A 132 3.16 -7.87 -4.84
C VAL A 132 2.97 -7.56 -3.36
N PHE A 133 2.54 -6.33 -3.04
CA PHE A 133 2.19 -5.97 -1.66
C PHE A 133 0.81 -6.53 -1.35
N CYS A 134 0.69 -7.19 -0.21
CA CYS A 134 -0.58 -7.78 0.22
C CYS A 134 -0.69 -7.76 1.74
N GLN A 135 -1.91 -7.72 2.24
CA GLN A 135 -2.13 -7.89 3.67
C GLN A 135 -1.82 -9.35 4.07
N PRO A 136 -1.14 -9.56 5.19
CA PRO A 136 -1.04 -10.92 5.74
C PRO A 136 -2.44 -11.50 5.95
N LEU A 137 -2.58 -12.80 5.89
CA LEU A 137 -3.83 -13.54 6.09
C LEU A 137 -4.87 -13.36 4.96
N SER A 138 -4.56 -12.58 3.92
CA SER A 138 -5.48 -12.33 2.80
C SER A 138 -5.52 -13.50 1.81
N LYS A 139 -6.62 -13.60 1.06
CA LYS A 139 -6.70 -14.54 -0.09
C LYS A 139 -5.64 -14.18 -1.14
N LEU A 140 -5.35 -12.89 -1.31
CA LEU A 140 -4.25 -12.48 -2.20
C LEU A 140 -2.94 -13.13 -1.79
N SER A 141 -2.57 -13.06 -0.50
CA SER A 141 -1.33 -13.69 0.01
C SER A 141 -1.33 -15.20 -0.23
N THR A 142 -2.48 -15.86 -0.03
CA THR A 142 -2.62 -17.30 -0.27
C THR A 142 -2.36 -17.65 -1.74
N VAL A 143 -2.96 -16.88 -2.66
CA VAL A 143 -2.80 -17.12 -4.11
C VAL A 143 -1.36 -16.85 -4.55
N LEU A 144 -0.76 -15.75 -4.07
CA LEU A 144 0.63 -15.43 -4.39
C LEU A 144 1.57 -16.56 -3.96
N SER A 145 1.37 -17.09 -2.73
CA SER A 145 2.16 -18.20 -2.21
C SER A 145 2.00 -19.46 -3.08
N SER A 146 0.76 -19.82 -3.42
CA SER A 146 0.47 -21.03 -4.21
C SER A 146 1.09 -20.96 -5.60
N LYS A 147 1.19 -19.74 -6.16
CA LYS A 147 1.77 -19.51 -7.50
C LYS A 147 3.26 -19.14 -7.45
N LYS A 148 3.89 -19.17 -6.27
CA LYS A 148 5.31 -18.85 -6.03
C LYS A 148 5.69 -17.45 -6.52
N ILE A 149 4.78 -16.48 -6.37
CA ILE A 149 5.01 -15.09 -6.74
C ILE A 149 5.55 -14.36 -5.51
N LYS A 150 6.57 -13.52 -5.72
CA LYS A 150 7.18 -12.73 -4.64
C LYS A 150 6.16 -11.81 -4.01
N GLN A 151 6.09 -11.82 -2.69
CA GLN A 151 5.15 -10.96 -1.98
C GLN A 151 5.85 -10.22 -0.83
N ILE A 152 5.33 -9.07 -0.50
CA ILE A 152 5.73 -8.26 0.65
C ILE A 152 4.47 -8.04 1.49
N HIS A 153 4.50 -8.53 2.70
CA HIS A 153 3.37 -8.34 3.62
C HIS A 153 3.35 -6.91 4.13
N GLU A 154 2.19 -6.27 3.96
CA GLU A 154 2.00 -4.87 4.30
C GLU A 154 1.13 -4.71 5.54
N GLY A 155 1.58 -3.83 6.44
CA GLY A 155 0.79 -3.32 7.55
C GLY A 155 0.46 -1.84 7.34
N PHE A 156 -0.40 -1.30 8.18
CA PHE A 156 -0.86 0.08 8.09
C PHE A 156 -0.59 0.78 9.43
N GLY A 157 0.22 1.83 9.39
CA GLY A 157 0.59 2.55 10.61
C GLY A 157 -0.51 3.45 11.13
N ASP A 158 -1.39 3.92 10.26
CA ASP A 158 -2.41 4.93 10.58
C ASP A 158 -3.84 4.39 10.54
N ARG A 159 -4.04 3.06 10.53
CA ARG A 159 -5.37 2.45 10.43
C ARG A 159 -5.63 1.50 11.60
N LEU A 160 -6.88 1.47 12.09
CA LEU A 160 -7.30 0.48 13.08
C LEU A 160 -7.57 -0.87 12.41
N TYR A 161 -7.23 -1.93 13.12
CA TYR A 161 -7.44 -3.32 12.69
C TYR A 161 -8.61 -3.96 13.42
N ASN A 162 -9.39 -4.74 12.69
CA ASN A 162 -10.37 -5.67 13.24
C ASN A 162 -9.67 -6.95 13.70
N SER A 163 -10.35 -7.72 14.55
CA SER A 163 -9.81 -9.01 15.03
C SER A 163 -9.40 -9.99 13.92
N UNK A 164 -9.84 -9.71 12.76
CA UNK A 164 -9.58 -10.43 11.72
C UNK A 164 -8.49 -10.10 10.95
N GLY A 165 -7.84 -9.22 11.33
CA GLY A 165 -6.71 -8.70 10.60
C GLY A 165 -7.05 -7.75 9.46
N THR A 166 -8.30 -7.53 9.21
CA THR A 166 -8.75 -6.55 8.20
C THR A 166 -8.74 -5.13 8.77
N LEU A 167 -8.70 -4.14 7.89
CA LEU A 167 -8.78 -2.74 8.30
C LEU A 167 -10.22 -2.34 8.65
N SER A 168 -10.37 -1.57 9.70
CA SER A 168 -11.67 -0.99 10.06
C SER A 168 -12.15 -0.05 8.95
N SER A 169 -13.46 -0.04 8.65
CA SER A 169 -14.01 0.77 7.55
C SER A 169 -13.69 2.26 7.73
N ARG A 170 -13.28 2.94 6.67
CA ARG A 170 -13.05 4.40 6.67
C ARG A 170 -14.32 5.21 6.91
N GLN A 171 -15.51 4.60 6.78
CA GLN A 171 -16.77 5.25 7.13
C GLN A 171 -16.89 5.51 8.65
N ASN A 172 -16.13 4.77 9.45
CA ASN A 172 -16.02 5.03 10.88
C ASN A 172 -14.92 6.07 11.10
N PRO A 173 -15.24 7.28 11.60
CA PRO A 173 -14.24 8.35 11.78
C PRO A 173 -13.05 7.94 12.65
N SER A 174 -13.24 7.02 13.60
CA SER A 174 -12.15 6.56 14.47
C SER A 174 -11.23 5.54 13.81
N SER A 175 -11.52 5.08 12.58
CA SER A 175 -10.75 4.03 11.90
C SER A 175 -9.37 4.50 11.42
N VAL A 176 -9.16 5.82 11.34
CA VAL A 176 -7.88 6.43 10.94
C VAL A 176 -7.26 7.10 12.16
N LEU A 177 -6.08 6.65 12.55
CA LEU A 177 -5.37 7.22 13.68
C LEU A 177 -4.84 8.61 13.32
N GLN A 178 -5.06 9.59 14.19
CA GLN A 178 -4.62 10.98 14.00
C GLN A 178 -3.45 11.35 14.91
N SER A 179 -3.28 10.63 16.02
CA SER A 179 -2.24 10.91 17.00
C SER A 179 -0.89 10.35 16.54
N LYS A 180 0.10 11.22 16.40
CA LYS A 180 1.49 10.83 16.07
C LYS A 180 2.01 9.75 17.01
N LYS A 181 1.69 9.88 18.31
CA LYS A 181 2.13 8.91 19.33
C LYS A 181 1.50 7.54 19.09
N LYS A 182 0.18 7.47 18.88
CA LYS A 182 -0.50 6.19 18.60
C LYS A 182 0.00 5.54 17.30
N ILE A 183 0.29 6.35 16.28
CA ILE A 183 0.85 5.86 15.03
C ILE A 183 2.27 5.31 15.28
N LEU A 184 3.11 6.03 16.02
CA LEU A 184 4.45 5.56 16.39
C LEU A 184 4.38 4.23 17.16
N ASP A 185 3.51 4.15 18.15
CA ASP A 185 3.36 2.93 18.95
C ASP A 185 2.94 1.75 18.08
N GLN A 186 2.00 1.96 17.14
CA GLN A 186 1.56 0.91 16.22
C GLN A 186 2.67 0.48 15.25
N VAL A 187 3.39 1.45 14.66
CA VAL A 187 4.51 1.17 13.74
C VAL A 187 5.62 0.40 14.47
N ALA A 188 5.98 0.86 15.69
CA ALA A 188 7.00 0.19 16.48
C ALA A 188 6.58 -1.23 16.88
N TYR A 189 5.32 -1.42 17.23
CA TYR A 189 4.78 -2.73 17.61
C TYR A 189 4.78 -3.69 16.41
N LEU A 190 4.36 -3.21 15.23
CA LEU A 190 4.44 -3.99 13.98
C LEU A 190 5.90 -4.37 13.67
N ALA A 191 6.84 -3.42 13.78
CA ALA A 191 8.24 -3.63 13.39
C ALA A 191 9.00 -4.54 14.36
N LYS A 192 8.72 -4.46 15.68
CA LYS A 192 9.46 -5.21 16.70
C LYS A 192 8.79 -6.53 17.08
N GLU A 193 7.46 -6.48 17.24
CA GLU A 193 6.71 -7.62 17.77
C GLU A 193 6.02 -8.43 16.68
N SER A 194 6.07 -7.98 15.42
CA SER A 194 5.33 -8.59 14.31
C SER A 194 3.85 -8.76 14.69
N SER A 195 3.28 -7.73 15.28
CA SER A 195 1.92 -7.77 15.83
C SER A 195 1.26 -6.39 15.74
N VAL A 196 -0.05 -6.36 15.85
CA VAL A 196 -0.83 -5.13 15.92
C VAL A 196 -1.89 -5.26 17.01
N ILE A 197 -2.25 -4.15 17.65
CA ILE A 197 -3.34 -4.14 18.61
C ILE A 197 -4.63 -3.81 17.86
N THR A 198 -5.59 -4.70 17.94
CA THR A 198 -6.88 -4.54 17.25
C THR A 198 -7.79 -3.57 18.01
N LYS A 199 -8.89 -3.14 17.38
CA LYS A 199 -9.87 -2.24 18.01
C LYS A 199 -10.47 -2.82 19.31
N ASP A 200 -10.42 -4.15 19.46
CA ASP A 200 -10.92 -4.86 20.65
C ASP A 200 -9.81 -5.05 21.69
N ASN A 201 -8.70 -4.34 21.56
CA ASN A 201 -7.53 -4.38 22.45
C ASN A 201 -6.87 -5.78 22.54
N LYS A 202 -6.95 -6.56 21.45
CA LYS A 202 -6.28 -7.86 21.38
C LYS A 202 -5.02 -7.76 20.51
N SER A 203 -3.96 -8.46 20.89
CA SER A 203 -2.77 -8.59 20.05
C SER A 203 -3.05 -9.59 18.92
N LEU A 204 -2.75 -9.18 17.70
CA LEU A 204 -2.89 -10.01 16.49
C LEU A 204 -1.53 -10.09 15.80
N LYS A 205 -1.07 -11.32 15.64
CA LYS A 205 0.19 -11.55 14.87
C LYS A 205 0.02 -11.11 13.42
N UNK A 206 1.13 -10.27 12.71
CA UNK A 206 1.18 -9.85 11.44
C UNK A 206 2.58 -9.66 11.05
N UNK A 207 3.34 -10.21 10.53
CA UNK A 207 4.53 -10.08 10.07
C UNK A 207 4.45 -9.34 8.90
N VAL A 208 4.96 -8.21 8.99
CA VAL A 208 4.98 -7.30 7.85
C VAL A 208 6.41 -6.86 7.52
N GLN A 209 6.67 -6.61 6.24
CA GLN A 209 7.95 -6.08 5.77
C GLN A 209 7.86 -4.61 5.37
N THR A 210 6.64 -4.10 5.13
CA THR A 210 6.39 -2.69 4.80
C THR A 210 5.21 -2.17 5.60
N ILE A 211 5.25 -0.87 5.93
CA ILE A 211 4.15 -0.21 6.64
C ILE A 211 3.70 1.01 5.83
N CYS A 212 2.43 1.03 5.48
CA CYS A 212 1.80 2.12 4.73
C CYS A 212 1.32 3.23 5.67
N LEU A 213 1.55 4.47 5.22
CA LEU A 213 0.96 5.68 5.79
C LEU A 213 0.28 6.42 4.65
N HIS A 214 -0.96 6.83 4.85
CA HIS A 214 -1.77 7.38 3.75
C HIS A 214 -1.41 8.84 3.47
N GLY A 215 -1.08 9.14 2.21
CA GLY A 215 -0.68 10.48 1.75
C GLY A 215 -1.80 11.52 1.77
N ASP A 216 -3.05 11.09 1.85
CA ASP A 216 -4.22 11.96 1.90
C ASP A 216 -4.52 12.54 3.30
N ASN A 217 -3.79 12.12 4.33
CA ASN A 217 -3.91 12.68 5.67
C ASN A 217 -3.33 14.09 5.69
N LYS A 218 -4.11 15.09 6.13
CA LYS A 218 -3.69 16.49 6.17
C LYS A 218 -2.40 16.74 6.96
N ASN A 219 -2.10 15.87 7.93
CA ASN A 219 -0.91 16.00 8.77
C ASN A 219 0.19 14.99 8.42
N VAL A 220 0.09 14.30 7.26
CA VAL A 220 0.96 13.17 6.92
C VAL A 220 2.45 13.54 6.97
N ILE A 221 2.82 14.71 6.47
CA ILE A 221 4.22 15.17 6.44
C ILE A 221 4.77 15.27 7.87
N ASN A 222 4.00 15.89 8.77
CA ASN A 222 4.40 16.03 10.17
C ASN A 222 4.44 14.68 10.89
N ILE A 223 3.53 13.75 10.52
CA ILE A 223 3.49 12.40 11.08
C ILE A 223 4.73 11.63 10.66
N ILE A 224 5.05 11.60 9.35
CA ILE A 224 6.19 10.82 8.84
C ILE A 224 7.50 11.38 9.38
N SER A 225 7.67 12.72 9.38
CA SER A 225 8.88 13.35 9.93
C SER A 225 9.08 12.98 11.41
N TYR A 226 8.01 13.01 12.19
CA TYR A 226 8.04 12.58 13.59
C TYR A 226 8.42 11.10 13.70
N LEU A 227 7.78 10.23 12.89
CA LEU A 227 8.05 8.80 12.91
C LEU A 227 9.52 8.49 12.62
N ILE A 228 10.11 9.08 11.58
CA ILE A 228 11.51 8.82 11.20
C ILE A 228 12.44 9.12 12.37
N LYS A 229 12.23 10.28 13.03
CA LYS A 229 13.03 10.69 14.18
C LYS A 229 12.92 9.69 15.34
N GLU A 230 11.69 9.35 15.71
CA GLU A 230 11.44 8.51 16.88
C GLU A 230 11.78 7.03 16.63
N LEU A 231 11.56 6.52 15.43
CA LEU A 231 11.92 5.14 15.07
C LEU A 231 13.43 4.92 15.19
N LYS A 232 14.23 5.92 14.79
CA LYS A 232 15.68 5.86 14.96
C LYS A 232 16.07 5.72 16.44
N GLN A 233 15.41 6.47 17.34
CA GLN A 233 15.65 6.37 18.78
C GLN A 233 15.25 4.99 19.33
N LEU A 234 14.25 4.34 18.71
CA LEU A 234 13.80 3.00 19.08
C LEU A 234 14.62 1.88 18.43
N SER A 235 15.76 2.23 17.77
CA SER A 235 16.63 1.29 17.05
C SER A 235 15.90 0.55 15.90
N ILE A 236 14.99 1.27 15.23
CA ILE A 236 14.29 0.77 14.03
C ILE A 236 14.74 1.61 12.83
N ASN A 237 15.39 0.98 11.88
CA ASN A 237 15.85 1.65 10.66
C ASN A 237 14.76 1.62 9.60
N VAL A 238 14.53 2.76 8.97
CA VAL A 238 13.65 2.84 7.80
C VAL A 238 14.49 2.57 6.56
N LYS A 239 14.18 1.49 5.85
CA LYS A 239 14.85 1.16 4.58
C LYS A 239 13.95 0.26 3.73
N SER A 240 14.07 0.35 2.44
CA SER A 240 13.28 -0.47 1.51
C SER A 240 13.56 -1.97 1.69
N TYR A 241 12.53 -2.78 1.42
CA TYR A 241 12.54 -4.24 1.46
C TYR A 241 13.52 -4.85 0.46
#